data_d1b228508c564603d48603f5f775825e
#
_entry.id   d1b228508c564603d48603f5f775825e
#
_cell.length_a   1.000
_cell.length_b   1.000
_cell.length_c   1.000
_cell.angle_alpha   90.00
_cell.angle_beta   90.00
_cell.angle_gamma   90.00
#
_symmetry.space_group_name_H-M   'P 1'
#
loop_
_entity.id
_entity.type
_entity.pdbx_description
1 polymer ?
#
loop_
_entity_poly.entity_id
_entity_poly.type
_entity_poly.pdbx_seq_one_letter_code
_entity_poly.pdbx_strand_id
1 'polypeptide(L)'
;MIQQQTYLKVADNTGAKEIMCIRVLGGSGRRYANIGDVVVASVKKAAPGGVVKKGDVVKAVVVRSVKGVRRDDGTYIRFDENTAVIIKEDKNPKGTRIFGPVARELRDKDYMKILSLAPEVL
;
A
#
# COMPACT_ATOMS: atom_id res chain seq x y z
N MET A 1 6.31 10.09 -7.24
CA MET A 1 5.26 10.01 -6.21
C MET A 1 4.04 9.31 -6.77
N ILE A 2 3.26 8.73 -5.90
CA ILE A 2 2.06 8.01 -6.29
C ILE A 2 0.91 8.99 -6.47
N GLN A 3 0.27 8.94 -7.63
CA GLN A 3 -0.83 9.83 -7.99
C GLN A 3 -1.89 9.05 -8.76
N GLN A 4 -2.92 9.74 -9.22
CA GLN A 4 -3.92 9.11 -10.08
C GLN A 4 -3.24 8.45 -11.29
N GLN A 5 -3.71 7.25 -11.64
CA GLN A 5 -3.21 6.42 -12.74
C GLN A 5 -1.82 5.79 -12.51
N THR A 6 -1.23 5.96 -11.33
CA THR A 6 -0.01 5.24 -10.99
C THR A 6 -0.34 3.76 -10.72
N TYR A 7 0.43 2.87 -11.31
CA TYR A 7 0.32 1.44 -11.05
C TYR A 7 1.15 1.06 -9.84
N LEU A 8 0.58 0.24 -8.97
CA LEU A 8 1.19 -0.23 -7.74
C LEU A 8 1.18 -1.75 -7.71
N LYS A 9 2.25 -2.33 -7.21
CA LYS A 9 2.25 -3.76 -6.91
C LYS A 9 1.56 -4.00 -5.58
N VAL A 10 1.07 -5.22 -5.39
CA VAL A 10 0.36 -5.61 -4.17
C VAL A 10 1.20 -6.63 -3.41
N ALA A 11 1.45 -6.37 -2.13
CA ALA A 11 2.34 -7.17 -1.30
C ALA A 11 1.60 -8.11 -0.36
N ASP A 12 0.38 -8.51 -0.70
CA ASP A 12 -0.39 -9.41 0.14
C ASP A 12 -0.93 -10.62 -0.64
N ASN A 13 -1.58 -11.53 0.08
CA ASN A 13 -2.10 -12.76 -0.48
C ASN A 13 -3.59 -12.70 -0.81
N THR A 14 -4.13 -11.51 -1.05
CA THR A 14 -5.54 -11.36 -1.46
C THR A 14 -5.83 -11.86 -2.87
N GLY A 15 -4.79 -12.09 -3.65
CA GLY A 15 -4.90 -12.47 -5.06
C GLY A 15 -4.63 -11.33 -6.02
N ALA A 16 -4.78 -10.08 -5.60
CA ALA A 16 -4.45 -8.95 -6.43
C ALA A 16 -2.94 -8.88 -6.62
N LYS A 17 -2.50 -8.62 -7.86
CA LYS A 17 -1.07 -8.50 -8.20
C LYS A 17 -0.68 -7.09 -8.54
N GLU A 18 -1.58 -6.36 -9.21
CA GLU A 18 -1.33 -4.99 -9.63
C GLU A 18 -2.62 -4.19 -9.54
N ILE A 19 -2.51 -2.99 -8.99
CA ILE A 19 -3.63 -2.06 -8.87
C ILE A 19 -3.24 -0.73 -9.48
N MET A 20 -4.25 0.04 -9.93
CA MET A 20 -4.04 1.39 -10.45
C MET A 20 -4.71 2.38 -9.52
N CYS A 21 -3.96 3.38 -9.07
CA CYS A 21 -4.50 4.43 -8.21
C CYS A 21 -5.55 5.25 -8.96
N ILE A 22 -6.76 5.30 -8.41
CA ILE A 22 -7.83 6.13 -8.93
C ILE A 22 -7.84 7.47 -8.21
N ARG A 23 -7.65 7.45 -6.88
CA ARG A 23 -7.77 8.64 -6.06
C ARG A 23 -6.90 8.52 -4.82
N VAL A 24 -6.29 9.62 -4.41
CA VAL A 24 -5.56 9.70 -3.15
C VAL A 24 -6.48 10.28 -2.08
N LEU A 25 -6.65 9.55 -0.97
CA LEU A 25 -7.47 10.00 0.16
C LEU A 25 -6.66 10.85 1.13
N GLY A 26 -7.33 11.61 1.96
CA GLY A 26 -6.67 12.38 3.01
C GLY A 26 -6.83 13.88 2.91
N GLY A 27 -7.82 14.36 2.15
CA GLY A 27 -8.11 15.78 2.09
C GLY A 27 -8.52 16.26 0.72
N SER A 28 -9.16 17.41 0.67
CA SER A 28 -9.58 18.01 -0.57
C SER A 28 -8.36 18.43 -1.40
N GLY A 29 -8.34 18.05 -2.67
CA GLY A 29 -7.27 18.42 -3.59
C GLY A 29 -5.95 17.70 -3.39
N ARG A 30 -5.91 16.63 -2.59
CA ARG A 30 -4.70 15.87 -2.39
C ARG A 30 -4.29 15.15 -3.68
N ARG A 31 -3.05 15.37 -4.13
CA ARG A 31 -2.57 14.86 -5.42
C ARG A 31 -1.69 13.64 -5.29
N TYR A 32 -0.90 13.54 -4.23
CA TYR A 32 0.17 12.54 -4.13
C TYR A 32 0.06 11.74 -2.85
N ALA A 33 0.37 10.44 -2.95
CA ALA A 33 0.45 9.54 -1.82
C ALA A 33 1.91 9.13 -1.59
N ASN A 34 2.25 8.89 -0.34
CA ASN A 34 3.52 8.30 0.06
C ASN A 34 3.24 7.21 1.09
N ILE A 35 4.29 6.66 1.69
CA ILE A 35 4.16 5.57 2.67
C ILE A 35 3.20 5.97 3.79
N GLY A 36 2.24 5.08 4.07
CA GLY A 36 1.21 5.30 5.08
C GLY A 36 -0.04 5.99 4.59
N ASP A 37 -0.05 6.48 3.37
CA ASP A 37 -1.24 7.10 2.78
C ASP A 37 -2.14 6.06 2.16
N VAL A 38 -3.45 6.34 2.16
CA VAL A 38 -4.47 5.44 1.61
C VAL A 38 -4.88 5.94 0.23
N VAL A 39 -5.00 5.01 -0.71
CA VAL A 39 -5.49 5.30 -2.05
C VAL A 39 -6.69 4.42 -2.35
N VAL A 40 -7.60 4.92 -3.19
CA VAL A 40 -8.63 4.11 -3.84
C VAL A 40 -8.05 3.63 -5.15
N ALA A 41 -8.13 2.33 -5.41
CA ALA A 41 -7.50 1.75 -6.60
C ALA A 41 -8.40 0.71 -7.26
N SER A 42 -8.18 0.53 -8.56
CA SER A 42 -8.83 -0.52 -9.34
C SER A 42 -7.85 -1.68 -9.54
N VAL A 43 -8.31 -2.89 -9.33
CA VAL A 43 -7.49 -4.09 -9.51
C VAL A 43 -7.34 -4.36 -10.99
N LYS A 44 -6.11 -4.33 -11.50
CA LYS A 44 -5.79 -4.54 -12.91
C LYS A 44 -5.31 -5.95 -13.22
N LYS A 45 -4.64 -6.60 -12.27
CA LYS A 45 -4.23 -7.99 -12.39
C LYS A 45 -4.50 -8.71 -11.09
N ALA A 46 -5.10 -9.90 -11.18
CA ALA A 46 -5.40 -10.71 -10.02
C ALA A 46 -5.32 -12.19 -10.38
N ALA A 47 -4.92 -13.01 -9.39
CA ALA A 47 -4.92 -14.47 -9.53
C ALA A 47 -6.36 -15.00 -9.47
N PRO A 48 -6.68 -16.04 -10.24
CA PRO A 48 -8.00 -16.67 -10.15
C PRO A 48 -8.24 -17.24 -8.75
N GLY A 49 -9.47 -17.11 -8.26
CA GLY A 49 -9.85 -17.68 -6.97
C GLY A 49 -9.41 -16.89 -5.75
N GLY A 50 -8.81 -15.73 -5.91
CA GLY A 50 -8.45 -14.86 -4.80
C GLY A 50 -9.65 -14.13 -4.20
N VAL A 51 -9.42 -13.51 -3.05
CA VAL A 51 -10.44 -12.70 -2.35
C VAL A 51 -10.83 -11.48 -3.17
N VAL A 52 -9.86 -10.93 -3.92
CA VAL A 52 -10.05 -9.76 -4.76
C VAL A 52 -9.92 -10.17 -6.23
N LYS A 53 -10.81 -9.66 -7.05
CA LYS A 53 -10.87 -9.99 -8.48
C LYS A 53 -10.51 -8.80 -9.34
N LYS A 54 -10.10 -9.08 -10.58
CA LYS A 54 -9.84 -8.03 -11.57
C LYS A 54 -11.08 -7.17 -11.77
N GLY A 55 -10.87 -5.86 -11.77
CA GLY A 55 -11.95 -4.90 -11.91
C GLY A 55 -12.54 -4.39 -10.59
N ASP A 56 -12.21 -5.02 -9.47
CA ASP A 56 -12.69 -4.56 -8.18
C ASP A 56 -12.06 -3.21 -7.82
N VAL A 57 -12.85 -2.39 -7.12
CA VAL A 57 -12.36 -1.13 -6.55
C VAL A 57 -12.09 -1.35 -5.08
N VAL A 58 -10.87 -1.06 -4.64
CA VAL A 58 -10.41 -1.37 -3.29
C VAL A 58 -9.71 -0.16 -2.68
N LYS A 59 -9.60 -0.15 -1.35
CA LYS A 59 -8.72 0.78 -0.63
C LYS A 59 -7.41 0.06 -0.32
N ALA A 60 -6.31 0.79 -0.46
CA ALA A 60 -4.99 0.24 -0.19
C ALA A 60 -4.12 1.28 0.50
N VAL A 61 -3.24 0.82 1.37
CA VAL A 61 -2.24 1.67 2.02
C VAL A 61 -0.89 1.43 1.37
N VAL A 62 -0.18 2.51 1.09
CA VAL A 62 1.16 2.43 0.50
C VAL A 62 2.15 1.98 1.57
N VAL A 63 2.84 0.88 1.32
CA VAL A 63 3.82 0.30 2.27
C VAL A 63 5.25 0.48 1.80
N ARG A 64 5.47 0.65 0.49
CA ARG A 64 6.78 0.92 -0.11
C ARG A 64 6.64 1.97 -1.19
N SER A 65 7.64 2.84 -1.31
CA SER A 65 7.63 3.91 -2.30
C SER A 65 9.04 4.10 -2.89
N VAL A 66 9.10 4.31 -4.19
CA VAL A 66 10.36 4.62 -4.88
C VAL A 66 10.92 5.96 -4.40
N LYS A 67 10.05 6.93 -4.13
CA LYS A 67 10.49 8.21 -3.59
C LYS A 67 11.06 8.08 -2.19
N GLY A 68 10.48 7.22 -1.37
CA GLY A 68 10.94 6.97 -0.01
C GLY A 68 10.57 8.06 0.98
N VAL A 69 11.15 7.95 2.17
CA VAL A 69 10.88 8.83 3.30
C VAL A 69 12.19 9.24 3.94
N ARG A 70 12.32 10.54 4.25
CA ARG A 70 13.41 11.05 5.05
C ARG A 70 13.01 10.99 6.52
N ARG A 71 13.89 10.43 7.34
CA ARG A 71 13.63 10.25 8.77
C ARG A 71 14.28 11.36 9.59
N ASP A 72 13.76 11.57 10.81
CA ASP A 72 14.22 12.63 11.70
C ASP A 72 15.68 12.48 12.11
N ASP A 73 16.21 11.25 12.13
CA ASP A 73 17.61 10.97 12.47
C ASP A 73 18.58 11.22 11.30
N GLY A 74 18.10 11.76 10.19
CA GLY A 74 18.91 12.05 9.01
C GLY A 74 19.05 10.90 8.04
N THR A 75 18.51 9.71 8.36
CA THR A 75 18.53 8.60 7.42
C THR A 75 17.42 8.73 6.39
N TYR A 76 17.55 7.99 5.30
CA TYR A 76 16.60 8.02 4.20
C TYR A 76 16.33 6.59 3.76
N ILE A 77 15.05 6.21 3.65
CA ILE A 77 14.68 4.90 3.17
C ILE A 77 13.97 5.03 1.82
N ARG A 78 14.40 4.20 0.86
CA ARG A 78 13.79 4.11 -0.46
C ARG A 78 13.65 2.65 -0.85
N PHE A 79 12.66 2.39 -1.68
CA PHE A 79 12.38 1.04 -2.18
C PHE A 79 12.48 1.03 -3.70
N ASP A 80 12.61 -0.17 -4.28
CA ASP A 80 12.77 -0.31 -5.72
C ASP A 80 11.46 -0.12 -6.49
N GLU A 81 10.33 -0.24 -5.80
CA GLU A 81 9.02 -0.13 -6.44
C GLU A 81 7.96 0.41 -5.50
N ASN A 82 6.89 0.93 -6.08
CA ASN A 82 5.72 1.38 -5.33
C ASN A 82 4.83 0.17 -5.05
N THR A 83 4.53 -0.08 -3.78
CA THR A 83 3.79 -1.26 -3.36
C THR A 83 2.77 -0.89 -2.30
N ALA A 84 1.61 -1.52 -2.38
CA ALA A 84 0.51 -1.30 -1.46
C ALA A 84 -0.03 -2.61 -0.90
N VAL A 85 -0.77 -2.49 0.19
CA VAL A 85 -1.50 -3.60 0.82
C VAL A 85 -2.97 -3.23 0.84
N ILE A 86 -3.82 -4.15 0.40
CA ILE A 86 -5.27 -3.92 0.38
C ILE A 86 -5.80 -3.97 1.80
N ILE A 87 -6.59 -2.97 2.18
CA ILE A 87 -7.14 -2.83 3.53
C ILE A 87 -8.66 -2.82 3.51
N LYS A 88 -9.24 -3.12 4.67
CA LYS A 88 -10.67 -2.98 4.95
C LYS A 88 -10.97 -1.56 5.43
N GLU A 89 -12.25 -1.27 5.60
CA GLU A 89 -12.68 0.04 6.12
C GLU A 89 -12.11 0.36 7.51
N ASP A 90 -11.82 -0.65 8.32
CA ASP A 90 -11.29 -0.51 9.68
C ASP A 90 -9.76 -0.43 9.72
N LYS A 91 -9.10 -0.23 8.58
CA LYS A 91 -7.64 -0.16 8.44
C LYS A 91 -6.91 -1.49 8.65
N ASN A 92 -7.63 -2.60 8.80
CA ASN A 92 -7.00 -3.91 8.89
C ASN A 92 -6.70 -4.46 7.50
N PRO A 93 -5.60 -5.20 7.33
CA PRO A 93 -5.31 -5.80 6.02
C PRO A 93 -6.38 -6.82 5.66
N LYS A 94 -6.76 -6.86 4.39
CA LYS A 94 -7.74 -7.82 3.89
C LYS A 94 -7.14 -9.22 3.77
N GLY A 95 -5.85 -9.29 3.46
CA GLY A 95 -5.14 -10.56 3.39
C GLY A 95 -4.62 -11.00 4.75
N THR A 96 -4.07 -12.21 4.79
CA THR A 96 -3.52 -12.81 6.01
C THR A 96 -1.99 -12.83 6.03
N ARG A 97 -1.34 -12.51 4.90
CA ARG A 97 0.12 -12.51 4.77
C ARG A 97 0.58 -11.27 4.01
N ILE A 98 1.75 -10.78 4.38
CA ILE A 98 2.42 -9.67 3.71
C ILE A 98 3.75 -10.17 3.17
N PHE A 99 4.09 -9.79 1.94
CA PHE A 99 5.32 -10.19 1.27
C PHE A 99 6.30 -9.03 1.20
N GLY A 100 7.55 -9.32 1.55
CA GLY A 100 8.61 -8.34 1.49
C GLY A 100 8.59 -7.33 2.63
N PRO A 101 9.55 -6.39 2.64
CA PRO A 101 9.66 -5.42 3.72
C PRO A 101 8.59 -4.35 3.63
N VAL A 102 8.27 -3.76 4.77
CA VAL A 102 7.42 -2.57 4.87
C VAL A 102 8.17 -1.50 5.66
N ALA A 103 7.81 -0.25 5.44
CA ALA A 103 8.42 0.85 6.19
C ALA A 103 7.79 0.99 7.56
N ARG A 104 8.61 1.27 8.58
CA ARG A 104 8.11 1.40 9.95
C ARG A 104 7.26 2.66 10.19
N GLU A 105 7.25 3.59 9.25
CA GLU A 105 6.37 4.76 9.30
C GLU A 105 4.89 4.41 9.39
N LEU A 106 4.52 3.19 9.02
CA LEU A 106 3.14 2.70 9.19
C LEU A 106 2.69 2.69 10.64
N ARG A 107 3.60 2.60 11.60
CA ARG A 107 3.27 2.66 13.02
C ARG A 107 2.62 3.98 13.39
N ASP A 108 3.11 5.08 12.84
CA ASP A 108 2.61 6.42 13.12
C ASP A 108 1.23 6.66 12.55
N LYS A 109 0.81 5.81 11.62
CA LYS A 109 -0.49 5.88 10.95
C LYS A 109 -1.47 4.81 11.45
N ASP A 110 -1.13 4.11 12.52
CA ASP A 110 -1.96 3.07 13.16
C ASP A 110 -2.18 1.80 12.32
N TYR A 111 -1.19 1.41 11.54
CA TYR A 111 -1.24 0.17 10.77
C TYR A 111 -0.44 -0.94 11.46
N MET A 112 -0.68 -1.14 12.75
CA MET A 112 0.06 -2.10 13.57
C MET A 112 -0.12 -3.54 13.11
N LYS A 113 -1.29 -3.89 12.63
CA LYS A 113 -1.53 -5.27 12.16
C LYS A 113 -0.73 -5.58 10.90
N ILE A 114 -0.58 -4.62 10.00
CA ILE A 114 0.28 -4.78 8.83
C ILE A 114 1.72 -4.99 9.26
N LEU A 115 2.19 -4.20 10.23
CA LEU A 115 3.55 -4.35 10.74
C LEU A 115 3.77 -5.71 11.39
N SER A 116 2.77 -6.24 12.10
CA SER A 116 2.89 -7.55 12.75
C SER A 116 2.91 -8.71 11.75
N LEU A 117 2.28 -8.55 10.60
CA LEU A 117 2.25 -9.57 9.56
C LEU A 117 3.45 -9.49 8.61
N ALA A 118 4.15 -8.37 8.58
CA ALA A 118 5.26 -8.17 7.66
C ALA A 118 6.48 -9.01 8.09
N PRO A 119 7.17 -9.65 7.12
CA PRO A 119 8.36 -10.43 7.44
C PRO A 119 9.54 -9.56 7.86
N GLU A 120 9.55 -8.31 7.44
CA GLU A 120 10.63 -7.37 7.75
C GLU A 120 10.09 -5.96 7.81
N VAL A 121 10.50 -5.20 8.83
CA VAL A 121 10.11 -3.80 8.99
C VAL A 121 11.38 -2.94 8.92
N LEU A 122 11.47 -2.11 7.91
CA LEU A 122 12.60 -1.22 7.68
C LEU A 122 12.21 0.22 8.02
#